data_9b2a53876d67afc33ac48c48e65f58dc
#
_entry.id   9b2a53876d67afc33ac48c48e65f58dc
#
_cell.length_a   1.000
_cell.length_b   1.000
_cell.length_c   1.000
_cell.angle_alpha   90.00
_cell.angle_beta   90.00
_cell.angle_gamma   90.00
#
_symmetry.space_group_name_H-M   'P 1'
#
loop_
_entity.id
_entity.type
_entity.pdbx_description
1 polymer ?
#
loop_
_entity_poly.entity_id
_entity_poly.type
_entity_poly.pdbx_seq_one_letter_code
_entity_poly.pdbx_strand_id
1 'polypeptide(L)'
;MPIRFIFSALFITFLSGCAISQDVQPVDSTEIIQKIYVKQNPKVLMEGLLPEIVSQLNALGFESESYSGDLPENAHHYLTFTANWQWDMAMYLTYFRTTLYNQGRVLGTAEYDAKSGGANMNKFGKTGEKIRPLLREMLDSARRAPTASPLGK
;
A
#
# COMPACT_ATOMS: atom_id res chain seq x y z
N MET A 1 -35.28 -15.29 -39.14
CA MET A 1 -35.19 -14.48 -37.88
C MET A 1 -33.95 -14.80 -37.04
N PRO A 2 -32.71 -14.83 -37.52
CA PRO A 2 -31.54 -15.03 -36.67
C PRO A 2 -30.78 -13.74 -36.30
N ILE A 3 -31.11 -12.59 -36.94
CA ILE A 3 -30.35 -11.33 -36.74
C ILE A 3 -30.52 -10.70 -35.35
N ARG A 4 -31.64 -10.93 -34.68
CA ARG A 4 -31.94 -10.35 -33.36
C ARG A 4 -31.08 -10.93 -32.22
N PHE A 5 -30.60 -12.17 -32.36
CA PHE A 5 -29.75 -12.80 -31.36
C PHE A 5 -28.28 -12.37 -31.45
N ILE A 6 -27.82 -11.96 -32.63
CA ILE A 6 -26.43 -11.50 -32.84
C ILE A 6 -26.20 -10.12 -32.20
N PHE A 7 -27.20 -9.24 -32.23
CA PHE A 7 -27.10 -7.92 -31.55
C PHE A 7 -27.11 -8.02 -30.03
N SER A 8 -27.77 -9.01 -29.46
CA SER A 8 -27.79 -9.21 -28.00
C SER A 8 -26.47 -9.79 -27.47
N ALA A 9 -25.79 -10.62 -28.25
CA ALA A 9 -24.48 -11.18 -27.86
C ALA A 9 -23.33 -10.15 -27.97
N LEU A 10 -23.42 -9.19 -28.90
CA LEU A 10 -22.41 -8.16 -29.10
C LEU A 10 -22.42 -7.08 -27.98
N PHE A 11 -23.53 -6.92 -27.30
CA PHE A 11 -23.64 -5.91 -26.22
C PHE A 11 -23.01 -6.32 -24.90
N ILE A 12 -22.72 -7.61 -24.70
CA ILE A 12 -22.17 -8.16 -23.45
C ILE A 12 -20.63 -8.01 -23.37
N THR A 13 -19.95 -7.77 -24.48
CA THR A 13 -18.48 -7.73 -24.55
C THR A 13 -17.86 -6.37 -24.20
N PHE A 14 -18.64 -5.32 -23.96
CA PHE A 14 -18.14 -3.97 -23.66
C PHE A 14 -18.10 -3.58 -22.17
N LEU A 15 -18.34 -4.53 -21.24
CA LEU A 15 -18.26 -4.28 -19.80
C LEU A 15 -16.87 -4.60 -19.22
N SER A 16 -15.79 -4.53 -19.99
CA SER A 16 -14.44 -4.45 -19.41
C SER A 16 -14.25 -3.04 -18.82
N GLY A 17 -14.90 -2.80 -17.69
CA GLY A 17 -14.82 -1.54 -16.98
C GLY A 17 -13.39 -1.26 -16.53
N CYS A 18 -12.96 -0.02 -16.70
CA CYS A 18 -11.74 0.52 -16.11
C CYS A 18 -11.71 0.21 -14.62
N ALA A 19 -10.93 -0.76 -14.21
CA ALA A 19 -10.85 -1.22 -12.84
C ALA A 19 -9.69 -0.54 -12.10
N ILE A 20 -9.95 -0.13 -10.87
CA ILE A 20 -8.89 0.14 -9.90
C ILE A 20 -8.48 -1.22 -9.35
N SER A 21 -7.20 -1.58 -9.48
CA SER A 21 -6.68 -2.85 -8.98
C SER A 21 -5.95 -2.66 -7.65
N GLN A 22 -6.06 -3.68 -6.82
CA GLN A 22 -5.29 -3.82 -5.58
C GLN A 22 -4.73 -5.24 -5.55
N ASP A 23 -3.46 -5.37 -5.21
CA ASP A 23 -2.77 -6.65 -5.07
C ASP A 23 -1.96 -6.62 -3.78
N VAL A 24 -2.14 -7.63 -2.93
CA VAL A 24 -1.45 -7.74 -1.66
C VAL A 24 -0.89 -9.13 -1.47
N GLN A 25 0.41 -9.19 -1.18
CA GLN A 25 1.09 -10.39 -0.72
C GLN A 25 1.34 -10.23 0.78
N PRO A 26 0.61 -10.92 1.64
CA PRO A 26 0.72 -10.75 3.08
C PRO A 26 2.04 -11.32 3.62
N VAL A 27 2.48 -10.75 4.72
CA VAL A 27 3.62 -11.24 5.50
C VAL A 27 3.25 -12.56 6.17
N ASP A 28 4.19 -13.51 6.21
CA ASP A 28 3.98 -14.80 6.87
C ASP A 28 3.71 -14.63 8.38
N SER A 29 2.82 -15.46 8.92
CA SER A 29 2.42 -15.46 10.33
C SER A 29 3.54 -15.84 11.30
N THR A 30 4.64 -16.39 10.81
CA THR A 30 5.82 -16.73 11.61
C THR A 30 6.76 -15.55 11.83
N GLU A 31 6.61 -14.48 11.03
CA GLU A 31 7.48 -13.30 11.13
C GLU A 31 7.11 -12.47 12.38
N ILE A 32 8.14 -12.16 13.18
CA ILE A 32 7.99 -11.30 14.38
C ILE A 32 8.62 -9.96 14.08
N ILE A 33 7.80 -8.92 14.04
CA ILE A 33 8.22 -7.57 13.71
C ILE A 33 8.29 -6.74 15.01
N GLN A 34 9.48 -6.20 15.31
CA GLN A 34 9.67 -5.27 16.43
C GLN A 34 9.40 -3.85 15.99
N LYS A 35 10.12 -3.41 14.97
CA LYS A 35 10.07 -2.03 14.46
C LYS A 35 10.21 -2.05 12.95
N ILE A 36 9.50 -1.16 12.27
CA ILE A 36 9.54 -0.98 10.83
C ILE A 36 10.15 0.39 10.52
N TYR A 37 11.27 0.39 9.83
CA TYR A 37 11.93 1.60 9.33
C TYR A 37 11.41 1.91 7.93
N VAL A 38 10.82 3.08 7.72
CA VAL A 38 10.26 3.50 6.42
C VAL A 38 11.27 4.34 5.67
N LYS A 39 11.77 3.82 4.55
CA LYS A 39 12.75 4.52 3.72
C LYS A 39 12.13 5.70 3.00
N GLN A 40 12.69 6.89 3.18
CA GLN A 40 12.33 8.04 2.38
C GLN A 40 12.65 7.79 0.90
N ASN A 41 11.69 8.04 0.03
CA ASN A 41 11.88 7.97 -1.41
C ASN A 41 11.92 9.39 -2.00
N PRO A 42 13.10 9.91 -2.40
CA PRO A 42 13.21 11.28 -2.92
C PRO A 42 12.51 11.48 -4.27
N LYS A 43 12.11 10.42 -4.95
CA LYS A 43 11.33 10.49 -6.20
C LYS A 43 9.83 10.70 -5.96
N VAL A 44 9.37 10.53 -4.74
CA VAL A 44 7.97 10.78 -4.35
C VAL A 44 7.87 12.21 -3.84
N LEU A 45 7.36 13.09 -4.69
CA LEU A 45 7.33 14.54 -4.44
C LEU A 45 6.11 14.97 -3.61
N MET A 46 5.11 14.11 -3.42
CA MET A 46 3.93 14.46 -2.62
C MET A 46 4.29 14.47 -1.13
N GLU A 47 4.34 15.66 -0.59
CA GLU A 47 4.51 15.86 0.85
C GLU A 47 3.39 15.21 1.64
N GLY A 48 3.71 14.68 2.81
CA GLY A 48 2.74 14.05 3.70
C GLY A 48 2.56 12.53 3.51
N LEU A 49 2.98 11.92 2.38
CA LEU A 49 2.83 10.46 2.21
C LEU A 49 3.71 9.67 3.18
N LEU A 50 4.98 10.05 3.34
CA LEU A 50 5.90 9.35 4.24
C LEU A 50 5.40 9.37 5.70
N PRO A 51 5.07 10.54 6.31
CA PRO A 51 4.49 10.57 7.64
C PRO A 51 3.14 9.84 7.74
N GLU A 52 2.32 9.85 6.67
CA GLU A 52 1.08 9.09 6.64
C GLU A 52 1.33 7.58 6.72
N ILE A 53 2.30 7.03 5.97
CA ILE A 53 2.68 5.61 6.04
C ILE A 53 3.13 5.27 7.47
N VAL A 54 4.02 6.06 8.06
CA VAL A 54 4.50 5.86 9.44
C VAL A 54 3.33 5.89 10.44
N SER A 55 2.42 6.86 10.29
CA SER A 55 1.23 6.98 11.14
C SER A 55 0.31 5.74 11.02
N GLN A 56 0.10 5.23 9.81
CA GLN A 56 -0.72 4.04 9.58
C GLN A 56 -0.10 2.78 10.19
N LEU A 57 1.22 2.60 10.08
CA LEU A 57 1.93 1.48 10.69
C LEU A 57 1.83 1.52 12.22
N ASN A 58 2.02 2.70 12.82
CA ASN A 58 1.84 2.90 14.27
C ASN A 58 0.38 2.61 14.70
N ALA A 59 -0.60 3.06 13.91
CA ALA A 59 -2.02 2.77 14.17
C ALA A 59 -2.37 1.28 14.07
N LEU A 60 -1.62 0.51 13.28
CA LEU A 60 -1.70 -0.94 13.20
C LEU A 60 -0.96 -1.64 14.35
N GLY A 61 -0.27 -0.88 15.22
CA GLY A 61 0.43 -1.38 16.42
C GLY A 61 1.86 -1.83 16.16
N PHE A 62 2.48 -1.42 15.05
CA PHE A 62 3.90 -1.62 14.78
C PHE A 62 4.64 -0.33 15.11
N GLU A 63 5.69 -0.40 15.95
CA GLU A 63 6.57 0.75 16.12
C GLU A 63 7.20 1.09 14.76
N SER A 64 7.13 2.35 14.33
CA SER A 64 7.70 2.73 13.04
C SER A 64 8.24 4.16 13.04
N GLU A 65 9.30 4.37 12.29
CA GLU A 65 9.90 5.68 12.03
C GLU A 65 10.45 5.76 10.60
N SER A 66 10.60 6.97 10.09
CA SER A 66 11.20 7.20 8.78
C SER A 66 12.72 7.37 8.88
N TYR A 67 13.44 6.99 7.82
CA TYR A 67 14.86 7.25 7.67
C TYR A 67 15.21 7.68 6.25
N SER A 68 16.36 8.37 6.11
CA SER A 68 16.96 8.76 4.84
C SER A 68 18.43 8.29 4.80
N GLY A 69 18.96 8.07 3.59
CA GLY A 69 20.32 7.56 3.43
C GLY A 69 20.42 6.06 3.67
N ASP A 70 21.42 5.65 4.43
CA ASP A 70 21.70 4.24 4.73
C ASP A 70 20.73 3.67 5.77
N LEU A 71 20.51 2.36 5.70
CA LEU A 71 19.68 1.65 6.65
C LEU A 71 20.37 1.68 8.03
N PRO A 72 19.66 2.04 9.13
CA PRO A 72 20.21 1.96 10.47
C PRO A 72 20.78 0.57 10.79
N GLU A 73 21.93 0.51 11.45
CA GLU A 73 22.67 -0.76 11.70
C GLU A 73 21.83 -1.83 12.41
N ASN A 74 20.91 -1.42 13.26
CA ASN A 74 20.02 -2.32 14.02
C ASN A 74 18.65 -2.53 13.35
N ALA A 75 18.46 -2.05 12.13
CA ALA A 75 17.22 -2.19 11.40
C ALA A 75 17.13 -3.56 10.72
N HIS A 76 16.30 -4.44 11.26
CA HIS A 76 16.00 -5.72 10.62
C HIS A 76 14.87 -5.56 9.58
N HIS A 77 13.79 -4.88 9.95
CA HIS A 77 12.62 -4.69 9.09
C HIS A 77 12.60 -3.27 8.54
N TYR A 78 12.53 -3.17 7.23
CA TYR A 78 12.37 -1.87 6.57
C TYR A 78 11.38 -1.94 5.42
N LEU A 79 10.69 -0.84 5.22
CA LEU A 79 9.68 -0.68 4.19
C LEU A 79 10.15 0.35 3.17
N THR A 80 10.03 0.00 1.90
CA THR A 80 10.19 0.93 0.78
C THR A 80 8.85 1.19 0.13
N PHE A 81 8.70 2.35 -0.51
CA PHE A 81 7.49 2.67 -1.25
C PHE A 81 7.79 3.51 -2.49
N THR A 82 6.87 3.44 -3.45
CA THR A 82 6.77 4.37 -4.57
C THR A 82 5.31 4.76 -4.76
N ALA A 83 5.08 5.97 -5.27
CA ALA A 83 3.74 6.45 -5.50
C ALA A 83 3.73 7.51 -6.61
N ASN A 84 2.64 7.56 -7.36
CA ASN A 84 2.41 8.56 -8.40
C ASN A 84 1.00 9.14 -8.26
N TRP A 85 0.89 10.41 -8.63
CA TRP A 85 -0.38 11.13 -8.68
C TRP A 85 -0.61 11.69 -10.07
N GLN A 86 -1.86 11.90 -10.41
CA GLN A 86 -2.28 12.63 -11.60
C GLN A 86 -3.35 13.64 -11.22
N TRP A 87 -3.49 14.64 -12.06
CA TRP A 87 -4.53 15.63 -11.94
C TRP A 87 -5.65 15.34 -12.96
N ASP A 88 -6.86 15.24 -12.46
CA ASP A 88 -8.08 15.14 -13.26
C ASP A 88 -9.21 15.73 -12.42
N MET A 89 -9.54 17.01 -12.62
CA MET A 89 -10.42 17.82 -11.77
C MET A 89 -9.92 17.97 -10.32
N ALA A 90 -9.17 17.00 -9.80
CA ALA A 90 -8.47 17.01 -8.52
C ALA A 90 -7.21 16.13 -8.60
N MET A 91 -6.25 16.35 -7.70
CA MET A 91 -5.12 15.44 -7.53
C MET A 91 -5.59 14.14 -6.91
N TYR A 92 -5.20 13.01 -7.50
CA TYR A 92 -5.53 11.68 -6.97
C TYR A 92 -4.35 10.73 -7.11
N LEU A 93 -4.27 9.78 -6.19
CA LEU A 93 -3.28 8.71 -6.23
C LEU A 93 -3.59 7.77 -7.40
N THR A 94 -2.66 7.65 -8.35
CA THR A 94 -2.80 6.73 -9.49
C THR A 94 -2.08 5.42 -9.28
N TYR A 95 -1.01 5.45 -8.50
CA TYR A 95 -0.21 4.27 -8.22
C TYR A 95 0.42 4.38 -6.84
N PHE A 96 0.40 3.29 -6.10
CA PHE A 96 1.17 3.12 -4.88
C PHE A 96 1.64 1.67 -4.80
N ARG A 97 2.89 1.49 -4.48
CA ARG A 97 3.45 0.18 -4.17
C ARG A 97 4.35 0.28 -2.97
N THR A 98 4.23 -0.67 -2.07
CA THR A 98 5.10 -0.81 -0.91
C THR A 98 5.62 -2.23 -0.79
N THR A 99 6.83 -2.36 -0.26
CA THR A 99 7.47 -3.65 -0.02
C THR A 99 8.13 -3.64 1.35
N LEU A 100 7.82 -4.62 2.15
CA LEU A 100 8.44 -4.85 3.46
C LEU A 100 9.55 -5.89 3.32
N TYR A 101 10.68 -5.61 3.93
CA TYR A 101 11.87 -6.45 3.92
C TYR A 101 12.31 -6.83 5.33
N ASN A 102 12.92 -7.99 5.47
CA ASN A 102 13.77 -8.37 6.59
C ASN A 102 15.17 -8.70 6.07
N GLN A 103 16.16 -7.88 6.42
CA GLN A 103 17.56 -8.06 6.00
C GLN A 103 17.73 -8.29 4.49
N GLY A 104 16.99 -7.57 3.66
CA GLY A 104 17.02 -7.67 2.20
C GLY A 104 16.08 -8.73 1.59
N ARG A 105 15.51 -9.63 2.39
CA ARG A 105 14.49 -10.59 1.95
C ARG A 105 13.12 -9.92 1.93
N VAL A 106 12.38 -10.05 0.83
CA VAL A 106 11.00 -9.57 0.73
C VAL A 106 10.12 -10.42 1.64
N LEU A 107 9.34 -9.75 2.50
CA LEU A 107 8.36 -10.37 3.38
C LEU A 107 6.94 -10.23 2.87
N GLY A 108 6.60 -9.08 2.31
CA GLY A 108 5.27 -8.80 1.80
C GLY A 108 5.27 -7.59 0.88
N THR A 109 4.26 -7.50 0.02
CA THR A 109 4.06 -6.39 -0.90
C THR A 109 2.61 -5.97 -0.91
N ALA A 110 2.37 -4.69 -1.20
CA ALA A 110 1.02 -4.19 -1.44
C ALA A 110 1.04 -3.16 -2.57
N GLU A 111 0.09 -3.26 -3.48
CA GLU A 111 0.00 -2.41 -4.65
C GLU A 111 -1.43 -1.89 -4.84
N TYR A 112 -1.53 -0.63 -5.25
CA TYR A 112 -2.74 0.04 -5.71
C TYR A 112 -2.46 0.62 -7.09
N ASP A 113 -3.27 0.30 -8.07
CA ASP A 113 -3.19 0.87 -9.42
C ASP A 113 -4.56 1.35 -9.90
N ALA A 114 -4.67 2.67 -10.08
CA ALA A 114 -5.83 3.36 -10.61
C ALA A 114 -5.57 3.98 -12.00
N LYS A 115 -4.45 3.64 -12.65
CA LYS A 115 -4.10 4.20 -13.97
C LYS A 115 -5.17 3.94 -15.01
N SER A 116 -5.81 2.79 -14.94
CA SER A 116 -6.92 2.39 -15.82
C SER A 116 -8.29 2.77 -15.25
N GLY A 117 -8.36 3.55 -14.18
CA GLY A 117 -9.60 3.91 -13.50
C GLY A 117 -10.60 4.72 -14.31
N GLY A 118 -10.16 5.38 -15.39
CA GLY A 118 -11.03 6.12 -16.30
C GLY A 118 -12.02 7.04 -15.58
N ALA A 119 -13.30 6.87 -15.84
CA ALA A 119 -14.41 7.61 -15.22
C ALA A 119 -14.80 7.12 -13.81
N ASN A 120 -14.07 6.16 -13.22
CA ASN A 120 -14.36 5.65 -11.89
C ASN A 120 -14.09 6.72 -10.83
N MET A 121 -15.17 7.23 -10.20
CA MET A 121 -15.09 8.28 -9.19
C MET A 121 -14.37 7.85 -7.90
N ASN A 122 -14.22 6.55 -7.65
CA ASN A 122 -13.48 6.02 -6.49
C ASN A 122 -11.97 6.29 -6.58
N LYS A 123 -11.46 6.75 -7.73
CA LYS A 123 -10.06 7.21 -7.85
C LYS A 123 -9.75 8.44 -7.01
N PHE A 124 -10.77 9.27 -6.70
CA PHE A 124 -10.65 10.43 -5.83
C PHE A 124 -10.68 10.02 -4.35
N GLY A 125 -10.33 10.94 -3.47
CA GLY A 125 -10.32 10.73 -2.02
C GLY A 125 -8.92 10.80 -1.42
N LYS A 126 -8.85 10.70 -0.09
CA LYS A 126 -7.59 10.86 0.66
C LYS A 126 -6.66 9.66 0.40
N THR A 127 -5.38 9.95 0.19
CA THR A 127 -4.35 8.92 0.00
C THR A 127 -4.31 7.92 1.15
N GLY A 128 -4.38 8.40 2.40
CA GLY A 128 -4.37 7.54 3.59
C GLY A 128 -5.51 6.52 3.63
N GLU A 129 -6.69 6.88 3.15
CA GLU A 129 -7.84 5.96 3.08
C GLU A 129 -7.63 4.82 2.07
N LYS A 130 -6.83 5.06 1.02
CA LYS A 130 -6.49 4.07 0.00
C LYS A 130 -5.38 3.14 0.44
N ILE A 131 -4.36 3.65 1.13
CA ILE A 131 -3.20 2.85 1.54
C ILE A 131 -3.44 2.06 2.83
N ARG A 132 -4.32 2.53 3.72
CA ARG A 132 -4.63 1.86 5.00
C ARG A 132 -5.09 0.40 4.85
N PRO A 133 -6.07 0.06 4.00
CA PRO A 133 -6.49 -1.33 3.83
C PRO A 133 -5.37 -2.21 3.31
N LEU A 134 -4.54 -1.70 2.41
CA LEU A 134 -3.40 -2.42 1.84
C LEU A 134 -2.35 -2.75 2.90
N LEU A 135 -1.95 -1.77 3.70
CA LEU A 135 -0.99 -1.97 4.80
C LEU A 135 -1.55 -2.94 5.85
N ARG A 136 -2.85 -2.82 6.15
CA ARG A 136 -3.52 -3.74 7.09
C ARG A 136 -3.48 -5.16 6.58
N GLU A 137 -3.91 -5.41 5.35
CA GLU A 137 -3.95 -6.73 4.74
C GLU A 137 -2.54 -7.34 4.63
N MET A 138 -1.55 -6.55 4.22
CA MET A 138 -0.16 -6.99 4.14
C MET A 138 0.40 -7.44 5.50
N LEU A 139 0.01 -6.78 6.59
CA LEU A 139 0.55 -6.99 7.93
C LEU A 139 -0.38 -7.79 8.86
N ASP A 140 -1.56 -8.19 8.41
CA ASP A 140 -2.58 -8.81 9.26
C ASP A 140 -2.08 -10.08 9.95
N SER A 141 -1.33 -10.91 9.24
CA SER A 141 -0.76 -12.16 9.75
C SER A 141 0.53 -11.98 10.54
N ALA A 142 1.21 -10.82 10.41
CA ALA A 142 2.48 -10.59 11.08
C ALA A 142 2.31 -10.48 12.60
N ARG A 143 3.24 -11.09 13.34
CA ARG A 143 3.25 -11.01 14.81
C ARG A 143 3.99 -9.76 15.27
N ARG A 144 3.38 -9.04 16.19
CA ARG A 144 4.04 -7.94 16.89
C ARG A 144 4.93 -8.50 17.97
N ALA A 145 6.16 -8.01 18.09
CA ALA A 145 6.98 -8.33 19.23
C ALA A 145 6.26 -7.83 20.52
N PRO A 146 6.32 -8.58 21.62
CA PRO A 146 5.81 -8.10 22.88
C PRO A 146 6.49 -6.77 23.21
N THR A 147 5.71 -5.72 23.41
CA THR A 147 6.23 -4.45 23.94
C THR A 147 6.84 -4.75 25.31
N ALA A 148 8.13 -4.48 25.49
CA ALA A 148 8.74 -4.57 26.81
C ALA A 148 7.96 -3.62 27.72
N SER A 149 7.18 -4.18 28.62
CA SER A 149 6.47 -3.40 29.65
C SER A 149 7.56 -2.63 30.42
N PRO A 150 7.47 -1.30 30.60
CA PRO A 150 8.42 -0.62 31.44
C PRO A 150 8.28 -1.22 32.83
N LEU A 151 9.35 -1.90 33.28
CA LEU A 151 9.47 -2.40 34.64
C LEU A 151 9.22 -1.21 35.57
N GLY A 152 8.07 -1.22 36.19
CA GLY A 152 7.73 -0.25 37.22
C GLY A 152 8.82 -0.23 38.30
N LYS A 153 9.35 0.95 38.54
CA LYS A 153 10.08 1.27 39.76
C LYS A 153 9.08 1.72 40.80
#